data_62ffd40c028190d7fe98b97e2617875b
#
_entry.id   62ffd40c028190d7fe98b97e2617875b
#
_cell.length_a   1.000
_cell.length_b   1.000
_cell.length_c   1.000
_cell.angle_alpha   90.00
_cell.angle_beta   90.00
_cell.angle_gamma   90.00
#
_symmetry.space_group_name_H-M   'P 1'
#
loop_
_entity.id
_entity.type
_entity.pdbx_description
1 polymer ?
#
loop_
_entity_poly.entity_id
_entity_poly.type
_entity_poly.pdbx_seq_one_letter_code
_entity_poly.pdbx_strand_id
1 'polypeptide(L)'
;LTADPNTPFANNYGNSESIFSLENSATNNPSVNGALASQYLGRSLIAISPIIWNNPSWLATDKRRGTNLVTVKSGVYYTNKYKDTSTLSDASPLLRYSEVLLNRAEAKARLDDATYLVDLNAVRNRSLNNPSTEQYSLFATKAAAVNAILTERRIEFLAEGLRWNTIHRLQQDDVAPMSGIPAKYKNGAAPVAADYKIGTPYVIKSGDVTAIPYSD
;
A
#
# COMPACT_ATOMS: atom_id res chain seq x y z
N LEU A 1 -11.31 12.95 3.24
CA LEU A 1 -10.26 12.16 3.89
C LEU A 1 -10.56 12.07 5.38
N THR A 2 -10.56 10.86 5.93
CA THR A 2 -10.75 10.66 7.38
C THR A 2 -9.53 11.12 8.17
N ALA A 3 -9.76 11.58 9.40
CA ALA A 3 -8.67 12.08 10.25
C ALA A 3 -7.74 10.98 10.80
N ASP A 4 -8.26 9.76 10.89
CA ASP A 4 -7.50 8.58 11.34
C ASP A 4 -7.34 7.59 10.18
N PRO A 5 -6.12 7.13 9.88
CA PRO A 5 -5.87 6.16 8.81
C PRO A 5 -6.51 4.79 9.05
N ASN A 6 -6.96 4.48 10.27
CA ASN A 6 -7.68 3.26 10.59
C ASN A 6 -9.17 3.30 10.21
N THR A 7 -9.78 4.49 10.17
CA THR A 7 -11.23 4.65 9.96
C THR A 7 -11.76 3.94 8.70
N PRO A 8 -11.06 3.96 7.54
CA PRO A 8 -11.53 3.27 6.35
C PRO A 8 -11.72 1.76 6.51
N PHE A 9 -11.05 1.17 7.50
CA PHE A 9 -11.08 -0.28 7.77
C PHE A 9 -11.88 -0.64 9.02
N ALA A 10 -12.10 0.33 9.92
CA ALA A 10 -12.82 0.10 11.18
C ALA A 10 -14.33 -0.04 10.96
N ASN A 11 -14.89 0.70 10.00
CA ASN A 11 -16.31 0.77 9.70
C ASN A 11 -16.64 0.20 8.32
N ASN A 12 -15.83 -0.72 7.80
CA ASN A 12 -16.00 -1.25 6.46
C ASN A 12 -16.13 -0.11 5.42
N TYR A 13 -17.25 -0.11 4.66
CA TYR A 13 -17.55 0.90 3.64
C TYR A 13 -18.33 2.11 4.21
N GLY A 14 -18.77 2.08 5.47
CA GLY A 14 -19.58 3.12 6.10
C GLY A 14 -18.78 4.34 6.57
N ASN A 15 -17.87 4.86 5.74
CA ASN A 15 -17.04 6.01 6.07
C ASN A 15 -16.91 6.99 4.89
N SER A 16 -16.57 8.25 5.20
CA SER A 16 -16.48 9.34 4.21
C SER A 16 -15.28 9.23 3.25
N GLU A 17 -14.37 8.29 3.45
CA GLU A 17 -13.22 8.08 2.57
C GLU A 17 -13.47 7.01 1.50
N SER A 18 -14.38 6.06 1.75
CA SER A 18 -14.74 5.03 0.80
C SER A 18 -15.52 5.64 -0.37
N ILE A 19 -15.02 5.45 -1.58
CA ILE A 19 -15.70 5.83 -2.83
C ILE A 19 -16.35 4.61 -3.46
N PHE A 20 -15.62 3.50 -3.49
CA PHE A 20 -16.12 2.22 -3.99
C PHE A 20 -15.49 1.06 -3.22
N SER A 21 -16.33 0.18 -2.71
CA SER A 21 -15.93 -1.03 -1.99
C SER A 21 -16.84 -2.19 -2.38
N LEU A 22 -16.28 -3.40 -2.36
CA LEU A 22 -17.08 -4.62 -2.44
C LEU A 22 -17.54 -5.00 -1.04
N GLU A 23 -18.84 -5.07 -0.85
CA GLU A 23 -19.45 -5.53 0.38
C GLU A 23 -19.32 -7.05 0.51
N ASN A 24 -18.98 -7.50 1.69
CA ASN A 24 -19.05 -8.90 2.11
C ASN A 24 -20.01 -9.00 3.32
N SER A 25 -20.60 -10.17 3.50
CA SER A 25 -21.42 -10.50 4.67
C SER A 25 -21.07 -11.88 5.21
N ALA A 26 -21.58 -12.22 6.39
CA ALA A 26 -21.38 -13.55 6.97
C ALA A 26 -21.88 -14.69 6.07
N THR A 27 -22.91 -14.44 5.25
CA THR A 27 -23.53 -15.43 4.35
C THR A 27 -23.09 -15.31 2.91
N ASN A 28 -22.48 -14.16 2.51
CA ASN A 28 -21.99 -13.93 1.16
C ASN A 28 -20.61 -13.29 1.22
N ASN A 29 -19.58 -14.10 1.18
CA ASN A 29 -18.17 -13.72 1.26
C ASN A 29 -17.30 -14.68 0.46
N PRO A 30 -16.03 -14.36 0.17
CA PRO A 30 -15.15 -15.21 -0.64
C PRO A 30 -14.59 -16.42 0.11
N SER A 31 -15.15 -16.78 1.23
CA SER A 31 -14.74 -17.88 2.12
C SER A 31 -13.29 -17.76 2.62
N VAL A 32 -12.84 -18.75 3.40
CA VAL A 32 -11.51 -18.77 4.04
C VAL A 32 -10.36 -18.67 3.03
N ASN A 33 -10.54 -19.08 1.80
CA ASN A 33 -9.49 -19.03 0.77
C ASN A 33 -9.42 -17.70 0.03
N GLY A 34 -10.45 -16.88 0.06
CA GLY A 34 -10.50 -15.61 -0.65
C GLY A 34 -10.57 -14.38 0.27
N ALA A 35 -11.08 -14.54 1.49
CA ALA A 35 -11.27 -13.42 2.40
C ALA A 35 -9.93 -12.80 2.85
N LEU A 36 -9.84 -11.48 2.78
CA LEU A 36 -8.60 -10.74 3.10
C LEU A 36 -8.16 -10.95 4.55
N ALA A 37 -9.10 -10.90 5.53
CA ALA A 37 -8.79 -11.20 6.93
C ALA A 37 -8.20 -12.59 7.11
N SER A 38 -8.69 -13.58 6.40
CA SER A 38 -8.14 -14.93 6.44
C SER A 38 -6.71 -14.99 5.92
N GLN A 39 -6.43 -14.36 4.77
CA GLN A 39 -5.11 -14.39 4.14
C GLN A 39 -4.04 -13.67 4.97
N TYR A 40 -4.39 -12.49 5.47
CA TYR A 40 -3.42 -11.65 6.19
C TYR A 40 -3.34 -11.99 7.68
N LEU A 41 -4.47 -12.03 8.38
CA LEU A 41 -4.51 -12.13 9.83
C LEU A 41 -4.74 -13.56 10.33
N GLY A 42 -5.77 -14.23 9.85
CA GLY A 42 -6.15 -15.58 10.33
C GLY A 42 -5.08 -16.62 10.04
N ARG A 43 -4.78 -16.85 8.77
CA ARG A 43 -3.80 -17.84 8.31
C ARG A 43 -2.38 -17.28 8.21
N SER A 44 -2.21 -15.97 8.26
CA SER A 44 -0.90 -15.28 8.23
C SER A 44 -0.03 -15.69 7.03
N LEU A 45 -0.64 -15.81 5.85
CA LEU A 45 0.06 -16.25 4.63
C LEU A 45 0.84 -15.13 3.95
N ILE A 46 0.42 -13.88 4.16
CA ILE A 46 1.00 -12.72 3.49
C ILE A 46 1.47 -11.71 4.53
N ALA A 47 2.77 -11.60 4.69
CA ALA A 47 3.41 -10.68 5.63
C ALA A 47 3.76 -9.34 4.99
N ILE A 48 3.93 -8.31 5.81
CA ILE A 48 4.50 -7.03 5.40
C ILE A 48 5.97 -7.25 5.06
N SER A 49 6.38 -6.88 3.85
CA SER A 49 7.77 -6.99 3.43
C SER A 49 8.68 -6.13 4.29
N PRO A 50 9.82 -6.66 4.79
CA PRO A 50 10.82 -5.88 5.50
C PRO A 50 11.36 -4.69 4.68
N ILE A 51 11.32 -4.76 3.35
CA ILE A 51 11.75 -3.66 2.48
C ILE A 51 10.89 -2.42 2.69
N ILE A 52 9.57 -2.57 2.77
CA ILE A 52 8.70 -1.43 3.06
C ILE A 52 8.65 -1.10 4.56
N TRP A 53 8.68 -2.12 5.41
CA TRP A 53 8.69 -1.91 6.85
C TRP A 53 9.88 -1.08 7.32
N ASN A 54 11.07 -1.32 6.77
CA ASN A 54 12.30 -0.61 7.10
C ASN A 54 12.54 0.63 6.21
N ASN A 55 11.57 1.04 5.39
CA ASN A 55 11.71 2.23 4.58
C ASN A 55 11.76 3.49 5.48
N PRO A 56 12.77 4.35 5.36
CA PRO A 56 12.93 5.52 6.23
C PRO A 56 11.79 6.53 6.13
N SER A 57 11.06 6.55 5.02
CA SER A 57 9.86 7.40 4.87
C SER A 57 8.68 6.90 5.68
N TRP A 58 8.65 5.64 6.09
CA TRP A 58 7.65 5.09 6.98
C TRP A 58 8.13 5.19 8.43
N LEU A 59 7.88 6.32 9.07
CA LEU A 59 8.40 6.63 10.38
C LEU A 59 7.94 5.62 11.43
N ALA A 60 8.77 5.39 12.45
CA ALA A 60 8.43 4.49 13.56
C ALA A 60 7.20 4.96 14.36
N THR A 61 6.97 6.27 14.38
CA THR A 61 5.84 6.95 15.05
C THR A 61 4.57 7.03 14.20
N ASP A 62 4.63 6.59 12.94
CA ASP A 62 3.47 6.62 12.02
C ASP A 62 2.34 5.74 12.56
N LYS A 63 1.14 6.30 12.67
CA LYS A 63 -0.06 5.60 13.18
C LYS A 63 -0.40 4.34 12.38
N ARG A 64 0.01 4.27 11.11
CA ARG A 64 -0.17 3.08 10.26
C ARG A 64 0.70 1.90 10.68
N ARG A 65 1.69 2.11 11.58
CA ARG A 65 2.44 1.03 12.26
C ARG A 65 1.79 0.57 13.56
N GLY A 66 0.78 1.29 14.03
CA GLY A 66 0.08 0.98 15.27
C GLY A 66 -0.70 -0.33 15.20
N THR A 67 -1.04 -0.86 16.37
CA THR A 67 -1.73 -2.15 16.53
C THR A 67 -3.11 -2.21 15.86
N ASN A 68 -3.69 -1.06 15.53
CA ASN A 68 -4.93 -1.01 14.76
C ASN A 68 -4.75 -1.47 13.31
N LEU A 69 -3.57 -1.26 12.70
CA LEU A 69 -3.32 -1.55 11.30
C LEU A 69 -2.21 -2.59 11.07
N VAL A 70 -1.44 -2.93 12.12
CA VAL A 70 -0.38 -3.95 12.06
C VAL A 70 -0.48 -4.86 13.27
N THR A 71 -0.32 -6.15 13.05
CA THR A 71 -0.11 -7.14 14.11
C THR A 71 1.24 -7.82 13.95
N VAL A 72 1.79 -8.31 15.07
CA VAL A 72 3.08 -9.01 15.09
C VAL A 72 2.88 -10.42 15.58
N LYS A 73 3.38 -11.40 14.81
CA LYS A 73 3.38 -12.80 15.19
C LYS A 73 4.80 -13.36 15.01
N SER A 74 5.41 -13.83 16.08
CA SER A 74 6.79 -14.37 16.05
C SER A 74 7.81 -13.48 15.35
N GLY A 75 7.73 -12.15 15.59
CA GLY A 75 8.64 -11.17 14.99
C GLY A 75 8.33 -10.80 13.54
N VAL A 76 7.29 -11.35 12.95
CA VAL A 76 6.83 -11.04 11.59
C VAL A 76 5.64 -10.11 11.64
N TYR A 77 5.62 -9.09 10.78
CA TYR A 77 4.58 -8.07 10.72
C TYR A 77 3.52 -8.43 9.68
N TYR A 78 2.25 -8.32 10.06
CA TYR A 78 1.10 -8.57 9.20
C TYR A 78 0.16 -7.36 9.21
N THR A 79 -0.54 -7.12 8.11
CA THR A 79 -1.57 -6.09 8.12
C THR A 79 -2.76 -6.52 9.00
N ASN A 80 -3.28 -5.56 9.76
CA ASN A 80 -4.48 -5.69 10.57
C ASN A 80 -5.62 -4.79 10.03
N LYS A 81 -5.54 -4.43 8.74
CA LYS A 81 -6.60 -3.66 8.05
C LYS A 81 -7.90 -4.45 7.99
N TYR A 82 -7.80 -5.76 7.79
CA TYR A 82 -8.92 -6.70 7.69
C TYR A 82 -8.92 -7.58 8.93
N LYS A 83 -9.97 -7.51 9.74
CA LYS A 83 -9.98 -8.05 11.11
C LYS A 83 -10.96 -9.19 11.33
N ASP A 84 -11.98 -9.30 10.49
CA ASP A 84 -13.04 -10.27 10.69
C ASP A 84 -12.63 -11.66 10.18
N THR A 85 -11.93 -12.38 11.03
CA THR A 85 -11.52 -13.77 10.75
C THR A 85 -12.62 -14.80 11.08
N SER A 86 -13.75 -14.36 11.68
CA SER A 86 -14.84 -15.24 12.09
C SER A 86 -15.93 -15.33 11.05
N THR A 87 -16.48 -14.20 10.60
CA THR A 87 -17.54 -14.15 9.60
C THR A 87 -17.03 -13.79 8.20
N LEU A 88 -15.75 -13.36 8.09
CA LEU A 88 -15.08 -13.05 6.83
C LEU A 88 -15.77 -11.91 6.05
N SER A 89 -16.42 -11.01 6.77
CA SER A 89 -17.29 -9.97 6.22
C SER A 89 -16.64 -8.60 6.05
N ASP A 90 -15.31 -8.49 6.24
CA ASP A 90 -14.61 -7.25 5.91
C ASP A 90 -14.85 -6.85 4.44
N ALA A 91 -15.25 -5.62 4.21
CA ALA A 91 -15.37 -5.07 2.86
C ALA A 91 -13.99 -4.92 2.21
N SER A 92 -13.96 -5.08 0.90
CA SER A 92 -12.74 -4.88 0.11
C SER A 92 -12.76 -3.48 -0.50
N PRO A 93 -11.96 -2.52 0.00
CA PRO A 93 -11.90 -1.19 -0.60
C PRO A 93 -11.21 -1.28 -1.96
N LEU A 94 -11.85 -0.77 -3.00
CA LEU A 94 -11.32 -0.69 -4.36
C LEU A 94 -10.88 0.73 -4.72
N LEU A 95 -11.58 1.74 -4.21
CA LEU A 95 -11.26 3.14 -4.43
C LEU A 95 -11.55 3.95 -3.16
N ARG A 96 -10.52 4.65 -2.67
CA ARG A 96 -10.60 5.55 -1.52
C ARG A 96 -10.17 6.96 -1.88
N TYR A 97 -10.67 7.97 -1.15
CA TYR A 97 -10.34 9.36 -1.42
C TYR A 97 -8.82 9.66 -1.28
N SER A 98 -8.11 8.97 -0.42
CA SER A 98 -6.64 9.05 -0.36
C SER A 98 -5.98 8.68 -1.70
N GLU A 99 -6.55 7.75 -2.47
CA GLU A 99 -6.02 7.44 -3.80
C GLU A 99 -6.23 8.58 -4.79
N VAL A 100 -7.40 9.22 -4.76
CA VAL A 100 -7.66 10.40 -5.59
C VAL A 100 -6.65 11.52 -5.30
N LEU A 101 -6.38 11.76 -4.00
CA LEU A 101 -5.39 12.78 -3.59
C LEU A 101 -3.99 12.43 -4.07
N LEU A 102 -3.52 11.18 -3.90
CA LEU A 102 -2.18 10.78 -4.32
C LEU A 102 -2.04 10.69 -5.84
N ASN A 103 -3.09 10.33 -6.57
CA ASN A 103 -3.11 10.40 -8.04
C ASN A 103 -2.99 11.85 -8.51
N ARG A 104 -3.74 12.76 -7.88
CA ARG A 104 -3.66 14.20 -8.19
C ARG A 104 -2.29 14.79 -7.82
N ALA A 105 -1.72 14.40 -6.68
CA ALA A 105 -0.37 14.79 -6.30
C ALA A 105 0.65 14.33 -7.34
N GLU A 106 0.59 13.10 -7.81
CA GLU A 106 1.50 12.59 -8.84
C GLU A 106 1.34 13.36 -10.16
N ALA A 107 0.12 13.60 -10.61
CA ALA A 107 -0.13 14.36 -11.83
C ALA A 107 0.44 15.79 -11.73
N LYS A 108 0.21 16.49 -10.62
CA LYS A 108 0.76 17.82 -10.36
C LYS A 108 2.29 17.82 -10.34
N ALA A 109 2.91 16.87 -9.62
CA ALA A 109 4.37 16.76 -9.55
C ALA A 109 4.99 16.52 -10.93
N ARG A 110 4.35 15.73 -11.79
CA ARG A 110 4.77 15.51 -13.18
C ARG A 110 4.65 16.74 -14.06
N LEU A 111 3.74 17.64 -13.74
CA LEU A 111 3.54 18.94 -14.40
C LEU A 111 4.35 20.09 -13.76
N ASP A 112 5.25 19.78 -12.82
CA ASP A 112 6.03 20.76 -12.05
C ASP A 112 5.16 21.75 -11.23
N ASP A 113 3.92 21.37 -10.91
CA ASP A 113 3.04 22.14 -10.04
C ASP A 113 3.33 21.84 -8.58
N ALA A 114 3.98 22.77 -7.88
CA ALA A 114 4.38 22.63 -6.47
C ALA A 114 3.21 22.37 -5.51
N THR A 115 1.96 22.60 -5.93
CA THR A 115 0.78 22.31 -5.11
C THR A 115 0.53 20.80 -4.91
N TYR A 116 1.32 19.93 -5.56
CA TYR A 116 1.34 18.49 -5.25
C TYR A 116 1.57 18.21 -3.77
N LEU A 117 2.37 19.07 -3.13
CA LEU A 117 2.76 18.93 -1.73
C LEU A 117 1.55 19.02 -0.78
N VAL A 118 0.53 19.80 -1.13
CA VAL A 118 -0.73 19.90 -0.37
C VAL A 118 -1.44 18.57 -0.33
N ASP A 119 -1.59 17.92 -1.47
CA ASP A 119 -2.30 16.64 -1.58
C ASP A 119 -1.49 15.50 -0.93
N LEU A 120 -0.18 15.48 -1.16
CA LEU A 120 0.73 14.50 -0.55
C LEU A 120 0.69 14.59 0.97
N ASN A 121 0.84 15.80 1.52
CA ASN A 121 0.83 16.01 2.96
C ASN A 121 -0.57 15.84 3.57
N ALA A 122 -1.64 16.05 2.84
CA ALA A 122 -2.98 15.73 3.35
C ALA A 122 -3.10 14.25 3.74
N VAL A 123 -2.58 13.34 2.91
CA VAL A 123 -2.58 11.91 3.20
C VAL A 123 -1.58 11.56 4.29
N ARG A 124 -0.36 12.08 4.23
CA ARG A 124 0.71 11.79 5.18
C ARG A 124 0.39 12.27 6.59
N ASN A 125 -0.02 13.53 6.72
CA ASN A 125 -0.12 14.24 8.01
C ASN A 125 -1.14 13.62 8.97
N ARG A 126 -2.22 13.02 8.46
CA ARG A 126 -3.20 12.32 9.30
C ARG A 126 -2.59 11.12 10.06
N SER A 127 -1.51 10.58 9.51
CA SER A 127 -0.82 9.41 10.06
C SER A 127 0.35 9.77 10.96
N LEU A 128 0.75 11.05 11.00
CA LEU A 128 1.88 11.52 11.79
C LEU A 128 1.44 11.95 13.19
N ASN A 129 2.34 11.79 14.17
CA ASN A 129 2.16 12.34 15.50
C ASN A 129 2.53 13.84 15.55
N ASN A 130 3.55 14.23 14.80
CA ASN A 130 4.06 15.60 14.72
C ASN A 130 4.11 16.11 13.27
N PRO A 131 2.96 16.40 12.64
CA PRO A 131 2.94 16.83 11.23
C PRO A 131 3.82 18.03 10.92
N SER A 132 3.96 18.97 11.85
CA SER A 132 4.76 20.20 11.66
C SER A 132 6.24 19.93 11.39
N THR A 133 6.78 18.80 11.86
CA THR A 133 8.20 18.44 11.74
C THR A 133 8.44 17.20 10.88
N GLU A 134 7.41 16.38 10.66
CA GLU A 134 7.53 15.06 10.01
C GLU A 134 6.90 15.03 8.60
N GLN A 135 6.22 16.11 8.19
CA GLN A 135 5.67 16.21 6.84
C GLN A 135 6.76 16.36 5.77
N TYR A 136 6.40 16.11 4.53
CA TYR A 136 7.30 16.38 3.43
C TYR A 136 7.45 17.89 3.17
N SER A 137 8.68 18.29 2.84
CA SER A 137 9.00 19.61 2.31
C SER A 137 9.06 19.56 0.78
N LEU A 138 9.19 20.71 0.14
CA LEU A 138 9.35 20.79 -1.31
C LEU A 138 10.60 20.03 -1.75
N PHE A 139 10.45 19.17 -2.74
CA PHE A 139 11.57 18.39 -3.28
C PHE A 139 12.33 19.18 -4.35
N ALA A 140 13.62 18.97 -4.42
CA ALA A 140 14.50 19.69 -5.34
C ALA A 140 14.30 19.29 -6.81
N THR A 141 13.77 18.09 -7.08
CA THR A 141 13.56 17.57 -8.44
C THR A 141 12.21 16.90 -8.58
N LYS A 142 11.68 16.93 -9.81
CA LYS A 142 10.46 16.18 -10.20
C LYS A 142 10.55 14.71 -9.82
N ALA A 143 11.67 14.07 -10.14
CA ALA A 143 11.88 12.66 -9.83
C ALA A 143 11.83 12.37 -8.32
N ALA A 144 12.42 13.25 -7.50
CA ALA A 144 12.35 13.11 -6.04
C ALA A 144 10.91 13.26 -5.52
N ALA A 145 10.15 14.23 -6.04
CA ALA A 145 8.76 14.45 -5.68
C ALA A 145 7.88 13.23 -6.06
N VAL A 146 7.99 12.75 -7.29
CA VAL A 146 7.23 11.59 -7.78
C VAL A 146 7.59 10.34 -6.98
N ASN A 147 8.87 10.08 -6.71
CA ASN A 147 9.30 8.94 -5.90
C ASN A 147 8.78 9.01 -4.45
N ALA A 148 8.72 10.20 -3.85
CA ALA A 148 8.14 10.37 -2.51
C ALA A 148 6.63 10.07 -2.52
N ILE A 149 5.89 10.55 -3.52
CA ILE A 149 4.46 10.25 -3.70
C ILE A 149 4.23 8.74 -3.89
N LEU A 150 5.03 8.09 -4.72
CA LEU A 150 4.94 6.63 -4.94
C LEU A 150 5.29 5.83 -3.69
N THR A 151 6.21 6.32 -2.87
CA THR A 151 6.53 5.71 -1.57
C THR A 151 5.37 5.88 -0.60
N GLU A 152 4.77 7.07 -0.50
CA GLU A 152 3.59 7.31 0.32
C GLU A 152 2.41 6.43 -0.12
N ARG A 153 2.17 6.30 -1.44
CA ARG A 153 1.17 5.36 -1.98
C ARG A 153 1.43 3.93 -1.54
N ARG A 154 2.69 3.49 -1.57
CA ARG A 154 3.04 2.12 -1.15
C ARG A 154 2.78 1.88 0.33
N ILE A 155 3.00 2.88 1.18
CA ILE A 155 2.71 2.81 2.62
C ILE A 155 1.19 2.84 2.85
N GLU A 156 0.50 3.79 2.23
CA GLU A 156 -0.93 4.01 2.41
C GLU A 156 -1.77 2.82 1.95
N PHE A 157 -1.47 2.29 0.78
CA PHE A 157 -2.23 1.19 0.16
C PHE A 157 -1.60 -0.20 0.37
N LEU A 158 -0.82 -0.34 1.42
CA LEU A 158 -0.28 -1.65 1.80
C LEU A 158 -1.42 -2.67 1.97
N ALA A 159 -1.32 -3.81 1.29
CA ALA A 159 -2.30 -4.88 1.28
C ALA A 159 -3.67 -4.55 0.63
N GLU A 160 -3.73 -3.53 -0.23
CA GLU A 160 -4.95 -3.15 -0.97
C GLU A 160 -4.86 -3.46 -2.49
N GLY A 161 -3.88 -4.24 -2.92
CA GLY A 161 -3.77 -4.72 -4.30
C GLY A 161 -3.12 -3.76 -5.31
N LEU A 162 -2.94 -2.47 -4.99
CA LEU A 162 -2.53 -1.44 -5.95
C LEU A 162 -1.06 -1.50 -6.38
N ARG A 163 -0.22 -2.25 -5.67
CA ARG A 163 1.23 -2.27 -5.94
C ARG A 163 1.59 -2.86 -7.28
N TRP A 164 0.91 -3.93 -7.69
CA TRP A 164 1.15 -4.60 -8.95
C TRP A 164 0.93 -3.65 -10.13
N ASN A 165 -0.23 -3.01 -10.19
CA ASN A 165 -0.56 -2.03 -11.23
C ASN A 165 0.41 -0.85 -11.26
N THR A 166 0.88 -0.40 -10.08
CA THR A 166 1.88 0.67 -10.00
C THR A 166 3.21 0.26 -10.64
N ILE A 167 3.70 -0.96 -10.39
CA ILE A 167 4.94 -1.46 -10.98
C ILE A 167 4.81 -1.56 -12.50
N HIS A 168 3.71 -2.12 -12.99
CA HIS A 168 3.47 -2.26 -14.43
C HIS A 168 3.39 -0.92 -15.15
N ARG A 169 2.63 0.02 -14.59
CA ARG A 169 2.48 1.36 -15.16
C ARG A 169 3.81 2.11 -15.28
N LEU A 170 4.74 1.86 -14.38
CA LEU A 170 5.99 2.61 -14.27
C LEU A 170 7.21 1.91 -14.86
N GLN A 171 7.05 0.79 -15.57
CA GLN A 171 8.18 0.05 -16.12
C GLN A 171 9.06 0.87 -17.07
N GLN A 172 8.44 1.69 -17.90
CA GLN A 172 9.11 2.55 -18.88
C GLN A 172 8.87 4.03 -18.60
N ASP A 173 8.61 4.37 -17.35
CA ASP A 173 8.38 5.75 -16.94
C ASP A 173 9.70 6.53 -16.98
N ASP A 174 9.67 7.71 -17.58
CA ASP A 174 10.85 8.56 -17.78
C ASP A 174 11.27 9.33 -16.52
N VAL A 175 10.38 9.47 -15.53
CA VAL A 175 10.60 10.22 -14.29
C VAL A 175 10.94 9.32 -13.10
N ALA A 176 10.22 8.21 -12.96
CA ALA A 176 10.34 7.29 -11.83
C ALA A 176 10.23 5.83 -12.28
N PRO A 177 11.15 5.33 -13.11
CA PRO A 177 11.07 3.99 -13.67
C PRO A 177 11.11 2.91 -12.59
N MET A 178 10.28 1.87 -12.75
CA MET A 178 10.28 0.67 -11.92
C MET A 178 10.67 -0.54 -12.75
N SER A 179 11.93 -0.97 -12.65
CA SER A 179 12.51 -2.00 -13.51
C SER A 179 12.15 -3.45 -13.14
N GLY A 180 11.34 -3.67 -12.08
CA GLY A 180 11.00 -5.04 -11.73
C GLY A 180 10.21 -5.19 -10.42
N ILE A 181 9.91 -6.45 -10.10
CA ILE A 181 9.22 -6.85 -8.89
C ILE A 181 10.25 -7.02 -7.77
N PRO A 182 10.12 -6.32 -6.62
CA PRO A 182 11.04 -6.51 -5.51
C PRO A 182 11.02 -7.95 -5.00
N ALA A 183 12.17 -8.42 -4.53
CA ALA A 183 12.27 -9.71 -3.85
C ALA A 183 11.26 -9.79 -2.69
N LYS A 184 10.68 -10.96 -2.49
CA LYS A 184 9.68 -11.23 -1.45
C LYS A 184 10.17 -12.29 -0.48
N TYR A 185 9.62 -12.26 0.72
CA TYR A 185 9.84 -13.28 1.73
C TYR A 185 8.80 -14.41 1.60
N LYS A 186 9.24 -15.62 1.79
CA LYS A 186 8.37 -16.79 1.79
C LYS A 186 7.65 -16.90 3.15
N ASN A 187 6.31 -16.89 3.13
CA ASN A 187 5.47 -17.03 4.31
C ASN A 187 5.87 -16.13 5.50
N GLY A 188 6.26 -14.89 5.22
CA GLY A 188 6.69 -13.94 6.25
C GLY A 188 8.07 -14.20 6.85
N ALA A 189 8.67 -15.35 6.62
CA ALA A 189 10.05 -15.65 7.06
C ALA A 189 11.08 -14.99 6.13
N ALA A 190 12.27 -14.71 6.65
CA ALA A 190 13.37 -14.28 5.82
C ALA A 190 13.63 -15.31 4.70
N PRO A 191 13.85 -14.87 3.44
CA PRO A 191 14.11 -15.81 2.36
C PRO A 191 15.40 -16.57 2.61
N VAL A 192 15.40 -17.88 2.38
CA VAL A 192 16.64 -18.62 2.26
C VAL A 192 17.33 -18.25 0.95
N ALA A 193 18.64 -18.27 0.93
CA ALA A 193 19.45 -17.78 -0.20
C ALA A 193 19.08 -18.42 -1.56
N ALA A 194 18.55 -19.63 -1.54
CA ALA A 194 18.12 -20.36 -2.73
C ALA A 194 16.77 -19.89 -3.31
N ASP A 195 15.90 -19.27 -2.48
CA ASP A 195 14.53 -18.95 -2.89
C ASP A 195 14.38 -17.52 -3.42
N TYR A 196 14.96 -16.53 -2.70
CA TYR A 196 14.82 -15.11 -3.04
C TYR A 196 16.05 -14.32 -2.60
N LYS A 197 16.48 -13.39 -3.43
CA LYS A 197 17.49 -12.39 -3.04
C LYS A 197 16.79 -11.12 -2.56
N ILE A 198 17.00 -10.73 -1.32
CA ILE A 198 16.45 -9.49 -0.75
C ILE A 198 16.98 -8.30 -1.55
N GLY A 199 16.09 -7.40 -1.94
CA GLY A 199 16.46 -6.19 -2.66
C GLY A 199 16.84 -6.39 -4.13
N THR A 200 16.85 -7.61 -4.64
CA THR A 200 17.05 -7.85 -6.07
C THR A 200 15.72 -7.70 -6.79
N PRO A 201 15.55 -6.72 -7.69
CA PRO A 201 14.33 -6.58 -8.45
C PRO A 201 14.20 -7.74 -9.45
N TYR A 202 12.98 -8.24 -9.61
CA TYR A 202 12.66 -9.13 -10.72
C TYR A 202 12.55 -8.28 -11.99
N VAL A 203 13.37 -8.58 -12.98
CA VAL A 203 13.29 -7.94 -14.29
C VAL A 203 12.20 -8.66 -15.08
N ILE A 204 11.13 -7.95 -15.41
CA ILE A 204 10.04 -8.47 -16.23
C ILE A 204 10.58 -8.66 -17.65
N LYS A 205 10.53 -9.89 -18.13
CA LYS A 205 10.99 -10.24 -19.47
C LYS A 205 9.82 -10.31 -20.44
N SER A 206 10.09 -10.10 -21.72
CA SER A 206 9.11 -10.39 -22.77
C SER A 206 8.64 -11.84 -22.65
N GLY A 207 7.32 -12.03 -22.58
CA GLY A 207 6.71 -13.35 -22.35
C GLY A 207 6.30 -13.65 -20.91
N ASP A 208 6.67 -12.81 -19.94
CA ASP A 208 6.13 -12.87 -18.58
C ASP A 208 4.67 -12.38 -18.56
N VAL A 209 4.02 -12.47 -17.40
CA VAL A 209 2.61 -12.05 -17.20
C VAL A 209 2.30 -10.61 -17.63
N THR A 210 3.30 -9.79 -17.81
CA THR A 210 3.16 -8.45 -18.43
C THR A 210 2.76 -8.51 -19.89
N ALA A 211 3.00 -9.63 -20.56
CA ALA A 211 2.57 -9.87 -21.92
C ALA A 211 1.10 -10.34 -22.03
N ILE A 212 0.39 -10.49 -20.90
CA ILE A 212 -1.06 -10.64 -20.92
C ILE A 212 -1.61 -9.24 -21.25
N PRO A 213 -2.06 -8.99 -22.50
CA PRO A 213 -2.71 -7.74 -22.78
C PRO A 213 -3.92 -7.66 -21.83
N TYR A 214 -4.09 -6.54 -21.16
CA TYR A 214 -5.40 -6.20 -20.62
C TYR A 214 -6.31 -6.24 -21.85
N SER A 215 -7.13 -7.28 -21.95
CA SER A 215 -8.25 -7.23 -22.88
C SER A 215 -9.13 -6.09 -22.40
N ASP A 216 -9.24 -5.07 -23.23
CA ASP A 216 -10.16 -3.96 -23.07
C ASP A 216 -11.56 -4.44 -22.73
#